data_d8da8d4f1ddc0e3e29a548f4477bb856
#
_entry.id   d8da8d4f1ddc0e3e29a548f4477bb856
#
_cell.length_a   1.000
_cell.length_b   1.000
_cell.length_c   1.000
_cell.angle_alpha   90.00
_cell.angle_beta   90.00
_cell.angle_gamma   90.00
#
_symmetry.space_group_name_H-M   'P 1'
#
loop_
_entity.id
_entity.type
_entity.pdbx_description
1 polymer ?
#
loop_
_entity_poly.entity_id
_entity_poly.type
_entity_poly.pdbx_seq_one_letter_code
_entity_poly.pdbx_strand_id
1 'polypeptide(L)'
;MKLAKLQEFRQAAYKHLGRAHDATFELTDAILLTRNAYSLADLSLSPVFRRKWPSIYEALQDSRPQRQKLMQLYIKQMSTQGRPLLAGDHTAWSRPDAVTLQERTIEHSSVTIAGNKPITIGQGYSTIAWIPEDSGSWALPLRHERITSWENPIQKAAWQLQQVCENLPTRPISVWDSEYGCAPFVLKTSNIKADILSTFAFKSLFMGRTTTIFWQGTTQEAW
;
A
#
# COMPACT_ATOMS: atom_id res chain seq x y z
N MET A 1 -13.52 -2.10 27.53
CA MET A 1 -12.26 -2.71 27.06
C MET A 1 -11.89 -2.31 25.63
N LYS A 2 -12.82 -2.33 24.64
CA LYS A 2 -12.51 -1.91 23.24
C LYS A 2 -12.11 -0.43 23.09
N LEU A 3 -12.76 0.48 23.85
CA LEU A 3 -12.48 1.93 23.75
C LEU A 3 -11.09 2.31 24.28
N ALA A 4 -10.65 1.74 25.39
CA ALA A 4 -9.31 2.00 25.94
C ALA A 4 -8.22 1.56 24.94
N LYS A 5 -8.36 0.39 24.32
CA LYS A 5 -7.43 -0.10 23.28
C LYS A 5 -7.38 0.83 22.06
N LEU A 6 -8.52 1.37 21.65
CA LEU A 6 -8.57 2.36 20.57
C LEU A 6 -7.86 3.66 20.96
N GLN A 7 -8.06 4.13 22.18
CA GLN A 7 -7.38 5.33 22.70
C GLN A 7 -5.86 5.15 22.73
N GLU A 8 -5.38 4.01 23.23
CA GLU A 8 -3.95 3.68 23.25
C GLU A 8 -3.36 3.64 21.82
N PHE A 9 -4.07 2.99 20.88
CA PHE A 9 -3.66 2.96 19.48
C PHE A 9 -3.58 4.37 18.89
N ARG A 10 -4.61 5.20 19.11
CA ARG A 10 -4.65 6.58 18.61
C ARG A 10 -3.50 7.43 19.17
N GLN A 11 -3.21 7.32 20.47
CA GLN A 11 -2.09 8.01 21.10
C GLN A 11 -0.74 7.54 20.54
N ALA A 12 -0.57 6.25 20.32
CA ALA A 12 0.63 5.70 19.70
C ALA A 12 0.79 6.18 18.25
N ALA A 13 -0.28 6.18 17.45
CA ALA A 13 -0.27 6.69 16.08
C ALA A 13 0.11 8.17 16.03
N TYR A 14 -0.51 9.00 16.89
CA TYR A 14 -0.20 10.43 16.99
C TYR A 14 1.30 10.71 17.19
N LYS A 15 1.97 9.96 18.08
CA LYS A 15 3.41 10.09 18.33
C LYS A 15 4.28 9.79 17.12
N HIS A 16 3.75 9.04 16.14
CA HIS A 16 4.46 8.63 14.95
C HIS A 16 4.15 9.45 13.69
N LEU A 17 3.27 10.45 13.77
CA LEU A 17 2.95 11.33 12.66
C LEU A 17 4.09 12.30 12.29
N GLY A 18 5.05 12.53 13.20
CA GLY A 18 6.19 13.38 12.95
C GLY A 18 5.86 14.87 13.00
N ARG A 19 6.38 15.66 12.03
CA ARG A 19 6.08 17.10 11.96
C ARG A 19 4.61 17.34 11.61
N ALA A 20 4.07 18.48 12.04
CA ALA A 20 2.68 18.87 11.83
C ALA A 20 1.66 17.83 12.36
N HIS A 21 2.05 17.04 13.37
CA HIS A 21 1.25 15.92 13.88
C HIS A 21 -0.14 16.34 14.36
N ASP A 22 -0.32 17.52 14.97
CA ASP A 22 -1.64 18.00 15.40
C ASP A 22 -2.59 18.18 14.24
N ALA A 23 -2.16 18.93 13.22
CA ALA A 23 -3.01 19.20 12.04
C ALA A 23 -3.25 17.91 11.23
N THR A 24 -2.24 17.05 11.11
CA THR A 24 -2.37 15.75 10.45
C THR A 24 -3.32 14.83 11.19
N PHE A 25 -3.31 14.84 12.52
CA PHE A 25 -4.21 14.03 13.33
C PHE A 25 -5.66 14.54 13.28
N GLU A 26 -5.86 15.87 13.37
CA GLU A 26 -7.17 16.48 13.17
C GLU A 26 -7.72 16.20 11.76
N LEU A 27 -6.85 16.22 10.73
CA LEU A 27 -7.22 15.85 9.36
C LEU A 27 -7.65 14.37 9.28
N THR A 28 -6.95 13.46 9.96
CA THR A 28 -7.34 12.05 10.03
C THR A 28 -8.73 11.89 10.64
N ASP A 29 -9.03 12.61 11.73
CA ASP A 29 -10.35 12.60 12.36
C ASP A 29 -11.42 13.20 11.43
N ALA A 30 -11.10 14.26 10.72
CA ALA A 30 -12.01 14.85 9.74
C ALA A 30 -12.35 13.87 8.60
N ILE A 31 -11.38 13.12 8.10
CA ILE A 31 -11.60 12.08 7.08
C ILE A 31 -12.53 10.99 7.63
N LEU A 32 -12.34 10.54 8.87
CA LEU A 32 -13.16 9.50 9.47
C LEU A 32 -14.62 9.93 9.71
N LEU A 33 -14.86 11.22 9.96
CA LEU A 33 -16.19 11.74 10.30
C LEU A 33 -16.94 12.35 9.11
N THR A 34 -16.25 12.61 8.00
CA THR A 34 -16.87 13.23 6.82
C THR A 34 -17.21 12.17 5.78
N ARG A 35 -18.50 12.00 5.50
CA ARG A 35 -18.97 10.96 4.56
C ARG A 35 -18.69 11.29 3.09
N ASN A 36 -18.83 12.57 2.71
CA ASN A 36 -18.74 13.03 1.32
C ASN A 36 -17.85 14.26 1.24
N ALA A 37 -16.55 14.08 1.19
CA ALA A 37 -15.60 15.16 0.91
C ALA A 37 -15.14 15.06 -0.55
N TYR A 38 -15.36 16.11 -1.33
CA TYR A 38 -14.90 16.20 -2.72
C TYR A 38 -13.51 16.84 -2.83
N SER A 39 -13.08 17.53 -1.79
CA SER A 39 -11.78 18.19 -1.73
C SER A 39 -11.19 18.19 -0.32
N LEU A 40 -9.91 18.46 -0.22
CA LEU A 40 -9.27 18.66 1.08
C LEU A 40 -9.86 19.88 1.82
N ALA A 41 -10.31 20.91 1.08
CA ALA A 41 -10.96 22.07 1.67
C ALA A 41 -12.27 21.70 2.38
N ASP A 42 -13.04 20.74 1.84
CA ASP A 42 -14.28 20.27 2.47
C ASP A 42 -14.02 19.63 3.83
N LEU A 43 -12.89 18.94 3.98
CA LEU A 43 -12.49 18.35 5.26
C LEU A 43 -12.24 19.42 6.34
N SER A 44 -11.88 20.64 5.96
CA SER A 44 -11.71 21.73 6.90
C SER A 44 -13.02 22.25 7.51
N LEU A 45 -14.15 21.87 6.93
CA LEU A 45 -15.49 22.19 7.46
C LEU A 45 -15.93 21.19 8.54
N SER A 46 -15.19 20.10 8.71
CA SER A 46 -15.45 19.13 9.78
C SER A 46 -15.28 19.79 11.16
N PRO A 47 -16.23 19.59 12.11
CA PRO A 47 -16.15 20.19 13.44
C PRO A 47 -14.93 19.74 14.27
N VAL A 48 -14.29 18.65 13.86
CA VAL A 48 -13.06 18.16 14.54
C VAL A 48 -11.78 18.77 13.98
N PHE A 49 -11.85 19.45 12.82
CA PHE A 49 -10.73 20.18 12.26
C PHE A 49 -10.80 21.64 12.72
N ARG A 50 -10.05 21.98 13.74
CA ARG A 50 -10.11 23.29 14.43
C ARG A 50 -9.27 24.38 13.76
N ARG A 51 -8.77 24.13 12.55
CA ARG A 51 -7.86 24.99 11.80
C ARG A 51 -8.51 25.48 10.53
N LYS A 52 -7.88 26.48 9.89
CA LYS A 52 -8.32 26.96 8.58
C LYS A 52 -7.88 26.00 7.49
N TRP A 53 -8.59 26.00 6.35
CA TRP A 53 -8.31 25.11 5.22
C TRP A 53 -6.83 25.10 4.72
N PRO A 54 -6.06 26.22 4.72
CA PRO A 54 -4.67 26.15 4.29
C PRO A 54 -3.80 25.22 5.15
N SER A 55 -4.13 25.10 6.44
CA SER A 55 -3.38 24.23 7.35
C SER A 55 -3.44 22.75 6.99
N ILE A 56 -4.42 22.32 6.18
CA ILE A 56 -4.45 20.94 5.66
C ILE A 56 -3.31 20.73 4.68
N TYR A 57 -3.13 21.64 3.74
CA TYR A 57 -2.09 21.58 2.72
C TYR A 57 -0.70 21.71 3.34
N GLU A 58 -0.53 22.64 4.26
CA GLU A 58 0.70 22.84 5.03
C GLU A 58 1.06 21.58 5.83
N ALA A 59 0.07 20.99 6.52
CA ALA A 59 0.27 19.77 7.28
C ALA A 59 0.73 18.60 6.39
N LEU A 60 0.10 18.41 5.22
CA LEU A 60 0.48 17.36 4.27
C LEU A 60 1.87 17.62 3.68
N GLN A 61 2.20 18.86 3.36
CA GLN A 61 3.51 19.26 2.83
C GLN A 61 4.63 19.03 3.86
N ASP A 62 4.38 19.39 5.12
CA ASP A 62 5.37 19.36 6.20
C ASP A 62 5.40 18.02 6.96
N SER A 63 4.37 17.20 6.78
CA SER A 63 4.26 15.90 7.44
C SER A 63 5.47 15.02 7.12
N ARG A 64 6.02 14.41 8.15
CA ARG A 64 7.12 13.42 8.04
C ARG A 64 6.80 12.22 8.94
N PRO A 65 5.78 11.42 8.58
CA PRO A 65 5.36 10.29 9.38
C PRO A 65 6.47 9.23 9.47
N GLN A 66 6.63 8.65 10.62
CA GLN A 66 7.56 7.56 10.88
C GLN A 66 6.96 6.24 10.36
N ARG A 67 6.96 6.06 9.04
CA ARG A 67 6.25 4.99 8.32
C ARG A 67 6.55 3.59 8.88
N GLN A 68 7.81 3.33 9.20
CA GLN A 68 8.21 2.03 9.79
C GLN A 68 7.54 1.79 11.14
N LYS A 69 7.49 2.79 12.01
CA LYS A 69 6.83 2.67 13.32
C LYS A 69 5.32 2.57 13.23
N LEU A 70 4.71 3.27 12.28
CA LEU A 70 3.28 3.14 12.00
C LEU A 70 2.96 1.74 11.49
N MET A 71 3.74 1.19 10.56
CA MET A 71 3.59 -0.20 10.11
C MET A 71 3.69 -1.19 11.27
N GLN A 72 4.70 -1.04 12.13
CA GLN A 72 4.85 -1.89 13.32
C GLN A 72 3.67 -1.75 14.29
N LEU A 73 3.11 -0.54 14.42
CA LEU A 73 1.92 -0.31 15.23
C LEU A 73 0.70 -1.03 14.65
N TYR A 74 0.51 -1.03 13.33
CA TYR A 74 -0.55 -1.77 12.66
C TYR A 74 -0.35 -3.28 12.81
N ILE A 75 0.85 -3.78 12.61
CA ILE A 75 1.17 -5.21 12.77
C ILE A 75 0.83 -5.71 14.18
N LYS A 76 1.05 -4.90 15.22
CA LYS A 76 0.66 -5.23 16.60
C LYS A 76 -0.85 -5.37 16.81
N GLN A 77 -1.67 -4.83 15.92
CA GLN A 77 -3.13 -4.98 15.99
C GLN A 77 -3.64 -6.20 15.21
N MET A 78 -2.78 -6.82 14.38
CA MET A 78 -3.16 -8.01 13.62
C MET A 78 -3.46 -9.18 14.55
N SER A 79 -4.36 -10.05 14.10
CA SER A 79 -4.62 -11.31 14.79
C SER A 79 -3.35 -12.17 14.83
N THR A 80 -3.08 -12.76 15.98
CA THR A 80 -2.00 -13.74 16.15
C THR A 80 -2.44 -15.16 15.82
N GLN A 81 -3.72 -15.35 15.48
CA GLN A 81 -4.24 -16.66 15.10
C GLN A 81 -4.05 -16.89 13.59
N GLY A 82 -3.44 -18.00 13.27
CA GLY A 82 -3.19 -18.38 11.89
C GLY A 82 -2.06 -17.60 11.20
N ARG A 83 -2.02 -17.74 9.89
CA ARG A 83 -1.03 -17.07 9.03
C ARG A 83 -1.65 -15.81 8.44
N PRO A 84 -0.97 -14.66 8.50
CA PRO A 84 -1.47 -13.44 7.87
C PRO A 84 -1.61 -13.62 6.36
N LEU A 85 -2.73 -13.15 5.81
CA LEU A 85 -2.92 -13.01 4.37
C LEU A 85 -2.58 -11.59 3.96
N LEU A 86 -1.62 -11.46 3.06
CA LEU A 86 -1.20 -10.19 2.47
C LEU A 86 -1.62 -10.14 1.01
N ALA A 87 -1.96 -8.96 0.53
CA ALA A 87 -2.12 -8.68 -0.89
C ALA A 87 -1.17 -7.56 -1.30
N GLY A 88 -0.51 -7.73 -2.44
CA GLY A 88 0.34 -6.71 -3.03
C GLY A 88 -0.17 -6.29 -4.40
N ASP A 89 -0.14 -4.98 -4.67
CA ASP A 89 -0.66 -4.41 -5.89
C ASP A 89 0.09 -3.14 -6.32
N HIS A 90 0.03 -2.85 -7.61
CA HIS A 90 0.50 -1.63 -8.22
C HIS A 90 -0.69 -0.79 -8.69
N THR A 91 -0.74 0.46 -8.24
CA THR A 91 -1.80 1.39 -8.63
C THR A 91 -1.23 2.55 -9.41
N ALA A 92 -1.69 2.74 -10.64
CA ALA A 92 -1.34 3.88 -11.46
C ALA A 92 -2.29 5.06 -11.18
N TRP A 93 -1.71 6.22 -10.94
CA TRP A 93 -2.46 7.47 -10.78
C TRP A 93 -2.20 8.39 -11.97
N SER A 94 -3.14 8.36 -12.93
CA SER A 94 -3.05 9.16 -14.15
C SER A 94 -3.13 10.67 -13.85
N ARG A 95 -2.16 11.42 -14.34
CA ARG A 95 -2.06 12.88 -14.20
C ARG A 95 -1.40 13.50 -15.44
N PRO A 96 -1.95 13.30 -16.66
CA PRO A 96 -1.34 13.78 -17.88
C PRO A 96 -1.23 15.31 -17.92
N ASP A 97 -2.23 16.01 -17.39
CA ASP A 97 -2.30 17.49 -17.43
C ASP A 97 -1.52 18.16 -16.28
N ALA A 98 -1.00 17.40 -15.31
CA ALA A 98 -0.24 17.96 -14.20
C ALA A 98 1.22 18.17 -14.59
N VAL A 99 1.50 19.16 -15.44
CA VAL A 99 2.84 19.41 -16.00
C VAL A 99 3.90 19.77 -14.96
N THR A 100 3.49 20.31 -13.82
CA THR A 100 4.37 20.66 -12.69
C THR A 100 4.62 19.50 -11.73
N LEU A 101 3.91 18.37 -11.90
CA LEU A 101 4.10 17.21 -11.06
C LEU A 101 5.46 16.58 -11.34
N GLN A 102 6.32 16.54 -10.31
CA GLN A 102 7.67 16.01 -10.43
C GLN A 102 7.69 14.48 -10.49
N GLU A 103 8.73 13.94 -11.14
CA GLU A 103 9.00 12.50 -11.24
C GLU A 103 7.78 11.70 -11.73
N ARG A 104 7.14 12.21 -12.78
CA ARG A 104 6.10 11.45 -13.46
C ARG A 104 6.70 10.28 -14.22
N THR A 105 6.00 9.17 -14.20
CA THR A 105 6.35 7.94 -14.90
C THR A 105 5.32 7.61 -15.97
N ILE A 106 5.68 6.74 -16.89
CA ILE A 106 4.72 6.17 -17.84
C ILE A 106 4.08 4.98 -17.14
N GLU A 107 2.76 5.05 -17.00
CA GLU A 107 1.98 4.06 -16.30
C GLU A 107 1.00 3.35 -17.23
N HIS A 108 0.64 2.12 -16.91
CA HIS A 108 -0.49 1.45 -17.55
C HIS A 108 -1.80 2.13 -17.17
N SER A 109 -2.68 2.32 -18.16
CA SER A 109 -4.00 2.88 -17.94
C SER A 109 -5.06 1.87 -18.34
N SER A 110 -6.05 1.66 -17.46
CA SER A 110 -7.24 0.87 -17.79
C SER A 110 -8.18 1.60 -18.78
N VAL A 111 -7.99 2.92 -18.95
CA VAL A 111 -8.76 3.74 -19.87
C VAL A 111 -7.95 3.94 -21.13
N THR A 112 -8.49 3.52 -22.27
CA THR A 112 -7.89 3.73 -23.59
C THR A 112 -7.92 5.23 -23.91
N ILE A 113 -6.77 5.87 -23.89
CA ILE A 113 -6.61 7.27 -24.33
C ILE A 113 -6.61 7.28 -25.87
N ALA A 114 -7.02 8.39 -26.46
CA ALA A 114 -7.06 8.56 -27.91
C ALA A 114 -5.75 8.07 -28.56
N GLY A 115 -5.84 7.09 -29.47
CA GLY A 115 -4.68 6.46 -30.10
C GLY A 115 -4.40 5.00 -29.68
N ASN A 116 -5.33 4.34 -28.98
CA ASN A 116 -5.27 2.92 -28.60
C ASN A 116 -4.04 2.48 -27.78
N LYS A 117 -3.37 3.38 -27.09
CA LYS A 117 -2.28 2.99 -26.19
C LYS A 117 -2.80 2.96 -24.73
N PRO A 118 -2.75 1.81 -24.05
CA PRO A 118 -3.17 1.68 -22.66
C PRO A 118 -2.09 2.24 -21.69
N ILE A 119 -1.60 3.44 -21.99
CA ILE A 119 -0.55 4.11 -21.23
C ILE A 119 -0.98 5.52 -20.88
N THR A 120 -0.56 5.99 -19.73
CA THR A 120 -0.74 7.37 -19.28
C THR A 120 0.55 7.89 -18.65
N ILE A 121 0.58 9.19 -18.40
CA ILE A 121 1.65 9.82 -17.61
C ILE A 121 1.08 10.15 -16.24
N GLY A 122 1.79 9.77 -15.20
CA GLY A 122 1.33 9.99 -13.83
C GLY A 122 2.34 9.53 -12.79
N GLN A 123 1.85 8.94 -11.74
CA GLN A 123 2.66 8.34 -10.69
C GLN A 123 2.16 6.93 -10.38
N GLY A 124 3.09 5.99 -10.22
CA GLY A 124 2.80 4.65 -9.74
C GLY A 124 2.96 4.54 -8.23
N TYR A 125 2.14 3.71 -7.62
CA TYR A 125 2.19 3.38 -6.19
C TYR A 125 2.22 1.88 -6.00
N SER A 126 3.09 1.42 -5.11
CA SER A 126 3.13 0.03 -4.66
C SER A 126 2.54 -0.08 -3.27
N THR A 127 1.63 -1.02 -3.08
CA THR A 127 0.91 -1.22 -1.84
C THR A 127 1.04 -2.66 -1.38
N ILE A 128 1.29 -2.86 -0.09
CA ILE A 128 1.09 -4.15 0.58
C ILE A 128 0.08 -3.93 1.69
N ALA A 129 -1.00 -4.71 1.64
CA ALA A 129 -2.09 -4.66 2.59
C ALA A 129 -2.29 -6.01 3.30
N TRP A 130 -2.71 -5.96 4.54
CA TRP A 130 -3.22 -7.12 5.25
C TRP A 130 -4.71 -7.29 4.97
N ILE A 131 -5.12 -8.52 4.68
CA ILE A 131 -6.51 -8.92 4.50
C ILE A 131 -6.97 -9.60 5.80
N PRO A 132 -7.78 -8.91 6.62
CA PRO A 132 -8.12 -9.40 7.96
C PRO A 132 -9.20 -10.49 7.99
N GLU A 133 -10.01 -10.60 6.95
CA GLU A 133 -11.21 -11.43 6.91
C GLU A 133 -11.37 -12.14 5.56
N ASP A 134 -11.87 -13.36 5.60
CA ASP A 134 -12.07 -14.19 4.40
C ASP A 134 -13.28 -13.74 3.56
N SER A 135 -14.25 -13.07 4.16
CA SER A 135 -15.53 -12.69 3.55
C SER A 135 -15.77 -11.19 3.43
N GLY A 136 -14.84 -10.38 3.92
CA GLY A 136 -14.93 -8.92 3.88
C GLY A 136 -14.27 -8.30 2.65
N SER A 137 -14.53 -7.01 2.42
CA SER A 137 -13.84 -6.21 1.41
C SER A 137 -12.77 -5.28 2.03
N TRP A 138 -12.43 -5.49 3.29
CA TRP A 138 -11.47 -4.67 4.00
C TRP A 138 -10.05 -5.12 3.73
N ALA A 139 -9.21 -4.16 3.37
CA ALA A 139 -7.77 -4.33 3.29
C ALA A 139 -7.11 -3.18 4.08
N LEU A 140 -6.15 -3.52 4.93
CA LEU A 140 -5.42 -2.56 5.75
C LEU A 140 -4.02 -2.36 5.18
N PRO A 141 -3.72 -1.22 4.53
CA PRO A 141 -2.40 -0.95 3.99
C PRO A 141 -1.35 -0.94 5.11
N LEU A 142 -0.38 -1.83 5.02
CA LEU A 142 0.78 -1.86 5.90
C LEU A 142 1.90 -0.96 5.36
N ARG A 143 2.07 -0.98 4.03
CA ARG A 143 2.94 -0.07 3.30
C ARG A 143 2.26 0.39 2.02
N HIS A 144 2.37 1.68 1.77
CA HIS A 144 1.92 2.32 0.54
C HIS A 144 2.95 3.39 0.17
N GLU A 145 3.62 3.22 -0.95
CA GLU A 145 4.72 4.10 -1.35
C GLU A 145 4.70 4.39 -2.83
N ARG A 146 5.08 5.62 -3.17
CA ARG A 146 5.28 6.01 -4.56
C ARG A 146 6.46 5.24 -5.15
N ILE A 147 6.31 4.83 -6.39
CA ILE A 147 7.39 4.32 -7.23
C ILE A 147 7.96 5.52 -7.96
N THR A 148 9.21 5.82 -7.73
CA THR A 148 9.91 6.95 -8.38
C THR A 148 10.38 6.56 -9.78
N SER A 149 10.75 7.54 -10.60
CA SER A 149 11.29 7.29 -11.94
C SER A 149 12.58 6.46 -11.97
N TRP A 150 13.24 6.33 -10.82
CA TRP A 150 14.47 5.54 -10.65
C TRP A 150 14.23 4.12 -10.12
N GLU A 151 13.01 3.81 -9.74
CA GLU A 151 12.63 2.52 -9.16
C GLU A 151 11.89 1.66 -10.18
N ASN A 152 12.04 0.36 -10.03
CA ASN A 152 11.25 -0.62 -10.76
C ASN A 152 10.12 -1.14 -9.87
N PRO A 153 8.86 -1.25 -10.35
CA PRO A 153 7.71 -1.74 -9.56
C PRO A 153 7.97 -3.08 -8.89
N ILE A 154 8.55 -4.04 -9.62
CA ILE A 154 8.89 -5.38 -9.10
C ILE A 154 9.88 -5.30 -7.94
N GLN A 155 10.90 -4.46 -8.09
CA GLN A 155 11.90 -4.28 -7.05
C GLN A 155 11.34 -3.59 -5.82
N LYS A 156 10.48 -2.58 -6.02
CA LYS A 156 9.80 -1.86 -4.94
C LYS A 156 8.90 -2.80 -4.14
N ALA A 157 8.09 -3.61 -4.84
CA ALA A 157 7.19 -4.57 -4.24
C ALA A 157 7.94 -5.64 -3.41
N ALA A 158 9.01 -6.22 -3.98
CA ALA A 158 9.83 -7.21 -3.26
C ALA A 158 10.47 -6.61 -2.00
N TRP A 159 11.01 -5.40 -2.09
CA TRP A 159 11.57 -4.69 -0.94
C TRP A 159 10.51 -4.41 0.14
N GLN A 160 9.32 -3.94 -0.25
CA GLN A 160 8.22 -3.70 0.70
C GLN A 160 7.78 -5.00 1.37
N LEU A 161 7.67 -6.10 0.61
CA LEU A 161 7.31 -7.40 1.16
C LEU A 161 8.34 -7.85 2.20
N GLN A 162 9.62 -7.71 1.91
CA GLN A 162 10.69 -8.02 2.87
C GLN A 162 10.51 -7.21 4.16
N GLN A 163 10.32 -5.89 4.05
CA GLN A 163 10.13 -5.02 5.21
C GLN A 163 8.92 -5.40 6.07
N VAL A 164 7.84 -5.83 5.45
CA VAL A 164 6.65 -6.30 6.16
C VAL A 164 6.95 -7.64 6.86
N CYS A 165 7.52 -8.62 6.13
CA CYS A 165 7.80 -9.96 6.65
C CYS A 165 8.80 -9.97 7.80
N GLU A 166 9.80 -9.08 7.80
CA GLU A 166 10.75 -8.92 8.91
C GLU A 166 10.10 -8.48 10.23
N ASN A 167 8.91 -7.88 10.16
CA ASN A 167 8.17 -7.40 11.32
C ASN A 167 6.98 -8.29 11.71
N LEU A 168 6.68 -9.32 10.91
CA LEU A 168 5.60 -10.27 11.22
C LEU A 168 6.10 -11.39 12.14
N PRO A 169 5.28 -11.81 13.12
CA PRO A 169 5.64 -12.92 14.01
C PRO A 169 5.60 -14.29 13.32
N THR A 170 4.83 -14.42 12.27
CA THR A 170 4.62 -15.67 11.53
C THR A 170 4.78 -15.47 10.03
N ARG A 171 5.11 -16.53 9.31
CA ARG A 171 5.25 -16.52 7.85
C ARG A 171 3.89 -16.26 7.19
N PRO A 172 3.73 -15.18 6.42
CA PRO A 172 2.46 -14.85 5.75
C PRO A 172 2.27 -15.64 4.47
N ILE A 173 1.02 -15.66 3.98
CA ILE A 173 0.69 -15.93 2.59
C ILE A 173 0.56 -14.59 1.89
N SER A 174 1.22 -14.39 0.76
CA SER A 174 1.21 -13.14 0.01
C SER A 174 0.68 -13.37 -1.40
N VAL A 175 -0.41 -12.68 -1.74
CA VAL A 175 -1.12 -12.82 -3.03
C VAL A 175 -0.77 -11.63 -3.92
N TRP A 176 -0.50 -11.92 -5.19
CA TRP A 176 -0.07 -10.96 -6.20
C TRP A 176 -0.79 -11.23 -7.52
N ASP A 177 -1.02 -10.20 -8.28
CA ASP A 177 -1.63 -10.33 -9.60
C ASP A 177 -0.66 -10.88 -10.67
N SER A 178 -1.11 -10.94 -11.92
CA SER A 178 -0.34 -11.48 -13.04
C SER A 178 0.87 -10.62 -13.44
N GLU A 179 0.94 -9.36 -13.08
CA GLU A 179 2.09 -8.49 -13.35
C GLU A 179 3.33 -8.95 -12.56
N TYR A 180 3.09 -9.50 -11.37
CA TYR A 180 4.12 -10.07 -10.51
C TYR A 180 4.41 -11.54 -10.77
N GLY A 181 3.63 -12.20 -11.64
CA GLY A 181 3.86 -13.56 -12.11
C GLY A 181 5.04 -13.65 -13.07
N CYS A 182 6.22 -13.20 -12.67
CA CYS A 182 7.39 -13.12 -13.53
C CYS A 182 8.68 -13.56 -12.80
N ALA A 183 9.64 -14.07 -13.56
CA ALA A 183 10.91 -14.56 -13.02
C ALA A 183 11.67 -13.52 -12.17
N PRO A 184 11.73 -12.22 -12.54
CA PRO A 184 12.39 -11.23 -11.71
C PRO A 184 11.78 -11.08 -10.32
N PHE A 185 10.45 -11.18 -10.17
CA PHE A 185 9.79 -11.10 -8.87
C PHE A 185 10.09 -12.35 -8.03
N VAL A 186 9.98 -13.54 -8.62
CA VAL A 186 10.32 -14.82 -7.97
C VAL A 186 11.75 -14.80 -7.44
N LEU A 187 12.72 -14.38 -8.26
CA LEU A 187 14.13 -14.29 -7.85
C LEU A 187 14.35 -13.30 -6.70
N LYS A 188 13.71 -12.13 -6.74
CA LYS A 188 13.85 -11.11 -5.69
C LYS A 188 13.17 -11.48 -4.37
N THR A 189 12.18 -12.34 -4.42
CA THR A 189 11.42 -12.77 -3.25
C THR A 189 11.84 -14.14 -2.71
N SER A 190 12.76 -14.83 -3.38
CA SER A 190 13.21 -16.21 -3.03
C SER A 190 13.68 -16.36 -1.58
N ASN A 191 14.33 -15.33 -1.03
CA ASN A 191 14.87 -15.33 0.33
C ASN A 191 13.92 -14.71 1.37
N ILE A 192 12.72 -14.27 0.96
CA ILE A 192 11.75 -13.65 1.86
C ILE A 192 10.94 -14.75 2.56
N LYS A 193 10.77 -14.63 3.86
CA LYS A 193 9.96 -15.56 4.67
C LYS A 193 8.46 -15.36 4.42
N ALA A 194 8.00 -15.64 3.21
CA ALA A 194 6.60 -15.61 2.81
C ALA A 194 6.31 -16.77 1.86
N ASP A 195 5.07 -17.23 1.81
CA ASP A 195 4.57 -18.05 0.72
C ASP A 195 3.90 -17.15 -0.29
N ILE A 196 4.36 -17.21 -1.54
CA ILE A 196 3.90 -16.31 -2.59
C ILE A 196 2.94 -17.04 -3.51
N LEU A 197 1.78 -16.45 -3.69
CA LEU A 197 0.77 -16.89 -4.62
C LEU A 197 0.61 -15.81 -5.69
N SER A 198 0.91 -16.13 -6.93
CA SER A 198 0.68 -15.21 -8.05
C SER A 198 0.08 -15.96 -9.24
N THR A 199 -0.66 -15.21 -10.07
CA THR A 199 -1.18 -15.71 -11.32
C THR A 199 -0.14 -15.48 -12.41
N PHE A 200 0.19 -16.55 -13.17
CA PHE A 200 1.02 -16.40 -14.36
C PHE A 200 0.14 -16.29 -15.59
N ALA A 201 0.27 -15.19 -16.33
CA ALA A 201 -0.34 -15.07 -17.65
C ALA A 201 0.55 -15.79 -18.66
N PHE A 202 0.26 -17.06 -18.96
CA PHE A 202 0.81 -17.69 -20.13
C PHE A 202 0.10 -17.08 -21.37
N LYS A 203 0.80 -16.25 -22.12
CA LYS A 203 0.43 -15.98 -23.51
C LYS A 203 0.76 -17.24 -24.30
N SER A 204 -0.09 -18.27 -24.19
CA SER A 204 -0.09 -19.33 -25.18
C SER A 204 -0.66 -18.76 -26.47
N LEU A 205 -0.02 -18.98 -27.60
CA LEU A 205 -0.52 -18.65 -28.93
C LEU A 205 -1.90 -19.29 -29.22
N PHE A 206 -2.38 -20.15 -28.33
CA PHE A 206 -3.58 -20.96 -28.53
C PHE A 206 -4.49 -21.05 -27.31
N MET A 207 -5.13 -20.08 -26.81
CA MET A 207 -6.11 -20.03 -25.72
C MET A 207 -5.60 -19.44 -24.42
N GLY A 208 -6.21 -18.34 -24.02
CA GLY A 208 -5.98 -17.66 -22.74
C GLY A 208 -6.42 -18.51 -21.54
N ARG A 209 -5.54 -19.29 -21.00
CA ARG A 209 -5.71 -19.92 -19.68
C ARG A 209 -4.76 -19.27 -18.70
N THR A 210 -5.32 -18.68 -17.66
CA THR A 210 -4.57 -18.20 -16.50
C THR A 210 -4.28 -19.40 -15.60
N THR A 211 -3.03 -19.72 -15.37
CA THR A 211 -2.63 -20.80 -14.44
C THR A 211 -2.12 -20.18 -13.16
N THR A 212 -2.72 -20.55 -12.04
CA THR A 212 -2.23 -20.17 -10.71
C THR A 212 -1.11 -21.11 -10.32
N ILE A 213 0.08 -20.58 -10.06
CA ILE A 213 1.21 -21.37 -9.59
C ILE A 213 1.52 -20.96 -8.15
N PHE A 214 1.57 -21.97 -7.29
CA PHE A 214 2.00 -21.84 -5.91
C PHE A 214 3.52 -22.00 -5.84
N TRP A 215 4.24 -21.00 -5.30
CA TRP A 215 5.66 -21.11 -5.07
C TRP A 215 5.96 -20.97 -3.57
N GLN A 216 6.61 -21.99 -2.99
CA GLN A 216 7.14 -21.97 -1.64
C GLN A 216 8.62 -21.62 -1.68
N GLY A 217 9.00 -20.49 -1.07
CA GLY A 217 10.42 -20.22 -0.82
C GLY A 217 11.01 -21.27 0.10
N THR A 218 11.99 -22.00 -0.37
CA THR A 218 12.72 -22.98 0.45
C THR A 218 13.54 -22.26 1.51
N THR A 219 13.25 -22.52 2.78
CA THR A 219 14.23 -22.32 3.85
C THR A 219 15.34 -23.34 3.62
N GLN A 220 16.53 -22.91 3.20
CA GLN A 220 17.72 -23.71 3.39
C GLN A 220 17.95 -23.78 4.92
N GLU A 221 17.61 -24.91 5.52
CA GLU A 221 18.18 -25.28 6.79
C GLU A 221 19.67 -25.56 6.52
N ALA A 222 20.52 -24.68 7.06
CA ALA A 222 21.95 -24.94 7.10
C ALA A 222 22.17 -26.12 8.05
N TRP A 223 22.77 -27.19 7.51
CA TRP A 223 23.42 -28.26 8.30
C TRP A 223 24.74 -27.74 8.85
#